data_c6d64df00fccb19506e462816ca92152
#
_entry.id   c6d64df00fccb19506e462816ca92152
#
_cell.length_a   1.000
_cell.length_b   1.000
_cell.length_c   1.000
_cell.angle_alpha   90.00
_cell.angle_beta   90.00
_cell.angle_gamma   90.00
#
_symmetry.space_group_name_H-M   'P 1'
#
loop_
_entity.id
_entity.type
_entity.pdbx_description
1 polymer ?
#
loop_
_entity_poly.entity_id
_entity_poly.type
_entity_poly.pdbx_seq_one_letter_code
_entity_poly.pdbx_strand_id
1 'polypeptide(L)'
;MGIVGNSEVRVDAFDKATGRTKYYEDLVPADALYVRIKHSTIAHGFVKSIDLSEAEKIKGVVKILTCFDVPDIPFPTAGHPWSMDPGHQDIADRYLLNRHVRYYGDDVCAVIAENEVAAMQAVRAIKVEYEELPFVLDAQEAMKDGAPQLHER
;
A
#
# COMPACT_ATOMS: atom_id res chain seq x y z
N MET A 1 19.93 -3.19 45.24
CA MET A 1 20.81 -3.77 44.21
C MET A 1 20.59 -3.00 42.94
N GLY A 2 21.65 -2.42 42.35
CA GLY A 2 21.54 -1.69 41.09
C GLY A 2 21.63 -2.63 39.88
N ILE A 3 20.79 -2.47 38.90
CA ILE A 3 20.83 -3.23 37.65
C ILE A 3 22.00 -2.76 36.75
N VAL A 4 22.37 -1.49 36.91
CA VAL A 4 23.46 -0.89 36.13
C VAL A 4 24.80 -1.50 36.49
N GLY A 5 25.53 -2.00 35.49
CA GLY A 5 26.84 -2.65 35.66
C GLY A 5 26.80 -4.17 35.93
N ASN A 6 25.63 -4.77 36.01
CA ASN A 6 25.45 -6.21 36.05
C ASN A 6 25.05 -6.77 34.67
N SER A 7 25.51 -8.01 34.41
CA SER A 7 25.10 -8.75 33.22
C SER A 7 23.76 -9.42 33.49
N GLU A 8 22.67 -8.81 32.99
CA GLU A 8 21.33 -9.36 33.13
C GLU A 8 20.95 -10.16 31.88
N VAL A 9 20.32 -11.32 32.11
CA VAL A 9 19.82 -12.15 31.02
C VAL A 9 18.58 -11.45 30.40
N ARG A 10 18.60 -11.25 29.10
CA ARG A 10 17.47 -10.71 28.36
C ARG A 10 16.25 -11.62 28.55
N VAL A 11 15.09 -11.04 28.91
CA VAL A 11 13.88 -11.81 29.30
C VAL A 11 13.33 -12.70 28.18
N ASP A 12 13.54 -12.33 26.93
CA ASP A 12 13.06 -13.03 25.72
C ASP A 12 14.16 -13.89 25.05
N ALA A 13 15.38 -13.93 25.60
CA ALA A 13 16.53 -14.59 24.97
C ALA A 13 16.33 -16.11 24.84
N PHE A 14 15.81 -16.74 25.88
CA PHE A 14 15.60 -18.19 25.89
C PHE A 14 14.57 -18.63 24.85
N ASP A 15 13.43 -17.95 24.79
CA ASP A 15 12.35 -18.28 23.86
C ASP A 15 12.75 -18.02 22.41
N LYS A 16 13.54 -16.96 22.17
CA LYS A 16 14.12 -16.70 20.83
C LYS A 16 15.13 -17.78 20.44
N ALA A 17 16.03 -18.12 21.33
CA ALA A 17 17.07 -19.12 21.06
C ALA A 17 16.51 -20.54 20.85
N THR A 18 15.36 -20.84 21.45
CA THR A 18 14.70 -22.15 21.37
C THR A 18 13.57 -22.20 20.32
N GLY A 19 13.30 -21.09 19.59
CA GLY A 19 12.23 -21.00 18.62
C GLY A 19 10.82 -21.01 19.21
N ARG A 20 10.67 -20.70 20.52
CA ARG A 20 9.37 -20.63 21.21
C ARG A 20 8.68 -19.28 21.04
N THR A 21 9.46 -18.22 20.73
CA THR A 21 8.90 -16.88 20.48
C THR A 21 7.92 -16.94 19.32
N LYS A 22 6.71 -16.42 19.56
CA LYS A 22 5.68 -16.26 18.52
C LYS A 22 5.79 -14.89 17.92
N TYR A 23 5.84 -14.82 16.60
CA TYR A 23 5.77 -13.60 15.80
C TYR A 23 4.37 -13.44 15.25
N TYR A 24 4.07 -12.32 14.58
CA TYR A 24 2.72 -12.03 14.10
C TYR A 24 2.24 -13.07 13.05
N GLU A 25 3.13 -13.60 12.21
CA GLU A 25 2.80 -14.67 11.27
C GLU A 25 2.35 -15.97 11.95
N ASP A 26 2.91 -16.27 13.12
CA ASP A 26 2.53 -17.45 13.91
C ASP A 26 1.17 -17.31 14.60
N LEU A 27 0.64 -16.06 14.63
CA LEU A 27 -0.63 -15.71 15.28
C LEU A 27 -1.76 -15.49 14.28
N VAL A 28 -1.48 -15.58 12.97
CA VAL A 28 -2.49 -15.45 11.93
C VAL A 28 -3.52 -16.57 12.03
N PRO A 29 -4.83 -16.27 12.10
CA PRO A 29 -5.87 -17.29 12.08
C PRO A 29 -5.79 -18.17 10.83
N ALA A 30 -6.10 -19.46 10.95
CA ALA A 30 -6.03 -20.40 9.84
C ALA A 30 -7.04 -20.11 8.70
N ASP A 31 -8.06 -19.34 9.00
CA ASP A 31 -9.12 -18.90 8.08
C ASP A 31 -8.95 -17.44 7.59
N ALA A 32 -7.79 -16.84 7.86
CA ALA A 32 -7.49 -15.49 7.38
C ALA A 32 -7.48 -15.44 5.85
N LEU A 33 -8.06 -14.38 5.30
CA LEU A 33 -8.04 -14.11 3.87
C LEU A 33 -6.75 -13.42 3.45
N TYR A 34 -6.37 -13.63 2.20
CA TYR A 34 -5.20 -13.01 1.58
C TYR A 34 -5.62 -11.77 0.80
N VAL A 35 -4.89 -10.68 1.00
CA VAL A 35 -5.08 -9.46 0.22
C VAL A 35 -3.86 -9.24 -0.69
N ARG A 36 -4.12 -8.96 -1.96
CA ARG A 36 -3.10 -8.52 -2.92
C ARG A 36 -3.56 -7.26 -3.62
N ILE A 37 -2.63 -6.34 -3.78
CA ILE A 37 -2.90 -5.05 -4.39
C ILE A 37 -2.55 -5.09 -5.88
N LYS A 38 -3.43 -4.53 -6.70
CA LYS A 38 -3.15 -4.18 -8.09
C LYS A 38 -2.56 -2.79 -8.11
N HIS A 39 -1.30 -2.72 -8.51
CA HIS A 39 -0.57 -1.48 -8.65
C HIS A 39 -0.73 -0.88 -10.04
N SER A 40 -0.58 0.44 -10.11
CA SER A 40 -0.53 1.20 -11.35
C SER A 40 0.68 0.82 -12.20
N THR A 41 0.48 0.86 -13.51
CA THR A 41 1.52 0.64 -14.53
C THR A 41 1.93 1.92 -15.26
N ILE A 42 1.42 3.09 -14.82
CA ILE A 42 1.76 4.40 -15.34
C ILE A 42 2.40 5.25 -14.25
N ALA A 43 3.15 6.26 -14.64
CA ALA A 43 3.82 7.18 -13.72
C ALA A 43 2.91 8.31 -13.21
N HIS A 44 1.97 8.78 -14.03
CA HIS A 44 1.05 9.86 -13.67
C HIS A 44 -0.22 9.80 -14.54
N GLY A 45 -1.38 9.94 -13.91
CA GLY A 45 -2.65 9.95 -14.62
C GLY A 45 -3.85 9.58 -13.78
N PHE A 46 -4.96 9.35 -14.43
CA PHE A 46 -6.21 8.94 -13.78
C PHE A 46 -6.62 7.54 -14.23
N VAL A 47 -7.14 6.75 -13.29
CA VAL A 47 -7.85 5.52 -13.61
C VAL A 47 -9.19 5.88 -14.25
N LYS A 48 -9.39 5.46 -15.51
CA LYS A 48 -10.65 5.67 -16.26
C LYS A 48 -11.66 4.56 -15.99
N SER A 49 -11.20 3.31 -16.13
CA SER A 49 -12.02 2.13 -15.92
C SER A 49 -11.20 0.95 -15.45
N ILE A 50 -11.85 0.01 -14.76
CA ILE A 50 -11.26 -1.25 -14.31
C ILE A 50 -12.18 -2.39 -14.76
N ASP A 51 -11.65 -3.31 -15.57
CA ASP A 51 -12.35 -4.53 -15.98
C ASP A 51 -11.98 -5.67 -15.02
N LEU A 52 -12.98 -6.14 -14.27
CA LEU A 52 -12.88 -7.21 -13.27
C LEU A 52 -13.39 -8.54 -13.80
N SER A 53 -13.96 -8.58 -15.00
CA SER A 53 -14.75 -9.70 -15.52
C SER A 53 -14.06 -11.06 -15.48
N GLU A 54 -12.76 -11.11 -15.72
CA GLU A 54 -11.98 -12.34 -15.65
C GLU A 54 -11.47 -12.63 -14.24
N ALA A 55 -11.19 -11.59 -13.46
CA ALA A 55 -10.71 -11.74 -12.09
C ALA A 55 -11.78 -12.32 -11.16
N GLU A 56 -13.03 -11.91 -11.31
CA GLU A 56 -14.16 -12.38 -10.51
C GLU A 56 -14.52 -13.86 -10.75
N LYS A 57 -14.15 -14.43 -11.90
CA LYS A 57 -14.35 -15.84 -12.22
C LYS A 57 -13.36 -16.78 -11.54
N ILE A 58 -12.28 -16.25 -10.98
CA ILE A 58 -11.22 -17.06 -10.39
C ILE A 58 -11.72 -17.65 -9.07
N LYS A 59 -11.69 -18.98 -8.99
CA LYS A 59 -12.13 -19.71 -7.79
C LYS A 59 -11.25 -19.31 -6.59
N GLY A 60 -11.92 -18.97 -5.48
CA GLY A 60 -11.28 -18.53 -4.26
C GLY A 60 -11.16 -17.00 -4.13
N VAL A 61 -11.55 -16.23 -5.14
CA VAL A 61 -11.74 -14.78 -4.98
C VAL A 61 -12.99 -14.51 -4.19
N VAL A 62 -12.86 -13.76 -3.10
CA VAL A 62 -13.97 -13.43 -2.19
C VAL A 62 -14.54 -12.05 -2.52
N LYS A 63 -13.65 -11.07 -2.71
CA LYS A 63 -14.03 -9.67 -2.99
C LYS A 63 -12.93 -8.96 -3.74
N ILE A 64 -13.32 -8.07 -4.64
CA ILE A 64 -12.41 -7.10 -5.26
C ILE A 64 -12.95 -5.70 -4.93
N LEU A 65 -12.05 -4.84 -4.46
CA LEU A 65 -12.32 -3.43 -4.18
C LEU A 65 -11.47 -2.59 -5.13
N THR A 66 -12.08 -1.63 -5.78
CA THR A 66 -11.40 -0.70 -6.68
C THR A 66 -11.33 0.70 -6.06
N CYS A 67 -10.58 1.59 -6.67
CA CYS A 67 -10.54 3.00 -6.28
C CYS A 67 -11.90 3.72 -6.43
N PHE A 68 -12.91 3.08 -7.04
CA PHE A 68 -14.27 3.59 -7.15
C PHE A 68 -15.21 3.10 -6.04
N ASP A 69 -14.80 2.07 -5.28
CA ASP A 69 -15.62 1.41 -4.24
C ASP A 69 -15.28 1.89 -2.82
N VAL A 70 -14.13 2.54 -2.65
CA VAL A 70 -13.62 2.98 -1.34
C VAL A 70 -13.95 4.46 -1.10
N PRO A 71 -14.02 4.89 0.18
CA PRO A 71 -14.22 6.30 0.51
C PRO A 71 -13.10 7.19 -0.03
N ASP A 72 -13.48 8.33 -0.58
CA ASP A 72 -12.56 9.37 -1.06
C ASP A 72 -12.09 10.27 0.09
N ILE A 73 -11.39 9.67 1.05
CA ILE A 73 -10.89 10.34 2.26
C ILE A 73 -9.37 10.37 2.21
N PRO A 74 -8.76 11.55 2.03
CA PRO A 74 -7.31 11.68 2.02
C PRO A 74 -6.71 11.53 3.42
N PHE A 75 -5.51 10.95 3.48
CA PHE A 75 -4.73 10.86 4.71
C PHE A 75 -3.25 11.10 4.42
N PRO A 76 -2.47 11.60 5.40
CA PRO A 76 -1.03 11.73 5.26
C PRO A 76 -0.36 10.36 5.36
N THR A 77 0.74 10.19 4.65
CA THR A 77 1.64 9.07 4.89
C THR A 77 2.47 9.28 6.16
N ALA A 78 3.30 8.33 6.53
CA ALA A 78 4.02 8.29 7.81
C ALA A 78 5.16 9.33 7.92
N GLY A 79 4.86 10.62 7.72
CA GLY A 79 5.82 11.70 7.89
C GLY A 79 5.89 12.21 9.33
N HIS A 80 5.24 13.31 9.61
CA HIS A 80 5.27 13.98 10.91
C HIS A 80 3.87 14.09 11.56
N PRO A 81 3.07 13.00 11.67
CA PRO A 81 1.69 13.08 12.14
C PRO A 81 1.57 13.54 13.61
N TRP A 82 2.66 13.43 14.37
CA TRP A 82 2.76 13.87 15.76
C TRP A 82 3.39 15.25 15.92
N SER A 83 3.81 15.91 14.83
CA SER A 83 4.39 17.24 14.92
C SER A 83 3.33 18.28 15.29
N MET A 84 3.60 19.07 16.30
CA MET A 84 2.79 20.22 16.70
C MET A 84 3.05 21.44 15.80
N ASP A 85 4.12 21.41 15.01
CA ASP A 85 4.48 22.46 14.06
C ASP A 85 3.72 22.26 12.74
N PRO A 86 2.83 23.19 12.34
CA PRO A 86 2.11 23.11 11.08
C PRO A 86 3.03 23.02 9.83
N GLY A 87 4.24 23.56 9.92
CA GLY A 87 5.24 23.50 8.83
C GLY A 87 5.87 22.11 8.64
N HIS A 88 5.67 21.21 9.60
CA HIS A 88 6.22 19.86 9.59
C HIS A 88 5.13 18.77 9.48
N GLN A 89 3.90 19.15 9.15
CA GLN A 89 2.84 18.19 8.90
C GLN A 89 2.90 17.67 7.47
N ASP A 90 2.68 16.37 7.31
CA ASP A 90 2.56 15.77 5.99
C ASP A 90 1.27 16.22 5.29
N ILE A 91 1.37 16.34 3.98
CA ILE A 91 0.23 16.61 3.12
C ILE A 91 -0.66 15.36 3.08
N ALA A 92 -1.96 15.54 3.27
CA ALA A 92 -2.95 14.48 3.13
C ALA A 92 -3.28 14.29 1.64
N ASP A 93 -2.45 13.53 0.94
CA ASP A 93 -2.52 13.30 -0.51
C ASP A 93 -2.67 11.83 -0.90
N ARG A 94 -2.75 10.93 0.09
CA ARG A 94 -2.94 9.50 -0.11
C ARG A 94 -4.39 9.11 0.13
N TYR A 95 -4.82 8.12 -0.62
CA TYR A 95 -6.11 7.46 -0.46
C TYR A 95 -5.90 5.97 -0.24
N LEU A 96 -6.91 5.28 0.25
CA LEU A 96 -6.84 3.83 0.45
C LEU A 96 -6.55 3.08 -0.87
N LEU A 97 -7.23 3.51 -1.95
CA LEU A 97 -6.93 3.12 -3.32
C LEU A 97 -7.02 4.39 -4.18
N ASN A 98 -6.02 4.64 -5.02
CA ASN A 98 -5.85 5.90 -5.71
C ASN A 98 -6.49 5.88 -7.11
N ARG A 99 -7.42 6.80 -7.35
CA ARG A 99 -7.92 7.10 -8.68
C ARG A 99 -6.97 8.00 -9.45
N HIS A 100 -6.33 8.96 -8.76
CA HIS A 100 -5.26 9.79 -9.29
C HIS A 100 -3.92 9.12 -8.98
N VAL A 101 -3.33 8.51 -9.98
CA VAL A 101 -2.03 7.84 -9.93
C VAL A 101 -0.93 8.90 -10.02
N ARG A 102 -0.01 8.89 -9.07
CA ARG A 102 1.10 9.84 -8.96
C ARG A 102 2.47 9.23 -9.09
N TYR A 103 2.57 7.90 -9.11
CA TYR A 103 3.81 7.17 -9.34
C TYR A 103 3.53 5.77 -9.88
N TYR A 104 4.52 5.17 -10.53
CA TYR A 104 4.46 3.77 -10.95
C TYR A 104 4.41 2.87 -9.71
N GLY A 105 3.39 2.04 -9.61
CA GLY A 105 3.20 1.18 -8.46
C GLY A 105 2.19 1.73 -7.44
N ASP A 106 1.50 2.82 -7.74
CA ASP A 106 0.43 3.35 -6.89
C ASP A 106 -0.75 2.37 -6.77
N ASP A 107 -1.42 2.33 -5.61
CA ASP A 107 -2.44 1.34 -5.28
C ASP A 107 -3.78 1.70 -5.92
N VAL A 108 -4.29 0.86 -6.83
CA VAL A 108 -5.54 1.15 -7.56
C VAL A 108 -6.68 0.16 -7.28
N CYS A 109 -6.35 -1.07 -6.86
CA CYS A 109 -7.35 -2.10 -6.59
C CYS A 109 -6.82 -3.11 -5.58
N ALA A 110 -7.70 -3.66 -4.72
CA ALA A 110 -7.38 -4.69 -3.74
C ALA A 110 -8.20 -5.95 -4.02
N VAL A 111 -7.52 -7.09 -4.15
CA VAL A 111 -8.13 -8.42 -4.29
C VAL A 111 -8.06 -9.14 -2.96
N ILE A 112 -9.19 -9.63 -2.48
CA ILE A 112 -9.33 -10.44 -1.27
C ILE A 112 -9.70 -11.86 -1.70
N ALA A 113 -8.92 -12.85 -1.29
CA ALA A 113 -9.10 -14.24 -1.70
C ALA A 113 -8.82 -15.23 -0.56
N GLU A 114 -9.31 -16.46 -0.69
CA GLU A 114 -9.12 -17.55 0.27
C GLU A 114 -7.67 -18.05 0.33
N ASN A 115 -6.89 -17.81 -0.72
CA ASN A 115 -5.49 -18.19 -0.79
C ASN A 115 -4.68 -17.24 -1.66
N GLU A 116 -3.36 -17.26 -1.47
CA GLU A 116 -2.44 -16.36 -2.15
C GLU A 116 -2.43 -16.56 -3.67
N VAL A 117 -2.55 -17.80 -4.14
CA VAL A 117 -2.53 -18.12 -5.58
C VAL A 117 -3.72 -17.50 -6.29
N ALA A 118 -4.92 -17.64 -5.73
CA ALA A 118 -6.15 -17.02 -6.26
C ALA A 118 -6.02 -15.49 -6.28
N ALA A 119 -5.51 -14.88 -5.20
CA ALA A 119 -5.29 -13.44 -5.13
C ALA A 119 -4.32 -12.96 -6.22
N MET A 120 -3.19 -13.64 -6.41
CA MET A 120 -2.21 -13.29 -7.44
C MET A 120 -2.74 -13.46 -8.86
N GLN A 121 -3.48 -14.54 -9.14
CA GLN A 121 -4.11 -14.76 -10.44
C GLN A 121 -5.12 -13.67 -10.76
N ALA A 122 -5.95 -13.30 -9.78
CA ALA A 122 -6.94 -12.25 -9.95
C ALA A 122 -6.30 -10.88 -10.20
N VAL A 123 -5.26 -10.50 -9.45
CA VAL A 123 -4.52 -9.25 -9.71
C VAL A 123 -3.97 -9.19 -11.13
N ARG A 124 -3.49 -10.32 -11.68
CA ARG A 124 -2.99 -10.38 -13.06
C ARG A 124 -4.10 -10.29 -14.10
N ALA A 125 -5.29 -10.82 -13.79
CA ALA A 125 -6.44 -10.80 -14.69
C ALA A 125 -7.13 -9.43 -14.77
N ILE A 126 -7.00 -8.58 -13.74
CA ILE A 126 -7.55 -7.23 -13.73
C ILE A 126 -6.88 -6.36 -14.80
N LYS A 127 -7.70 -5.74 -15.64
CA LYS A 127 -7.25 -4.75 -16.63
C LYS A 127 -7.67 -3.36 -16.19
N VAL A 128 -6.73 -2.42 -16.25
CA VAL A 128 -6.96 -1.02 -15.89
C VAL A 128 -6.70 -0.15 -17.11
N GLU A 129 -7.64 0.72 -17.41
CA GLU A 129 -7.50 1.75 -18.43
C GLU A 129 -7.18 3.07 -17.77
N TYR A 130 -6.17 3.76 -18.28
CA TYR A 130 -5.68 5.02 -17.74
C TYR A 130 -5.86 6.16 -18.73
N GLU A 131 -6.01 7.34 -18.18
CA GLU A 131 -5.76 8.61 -18.85
C GLU A 131 -4.40 9.13 -18.38
N GLU A 132 -3.38 8.94 -19.21
CA GLU A 132 -2.02 9.34 -18.86
C GLU A 132 -1.88 10.86 -18.92
N LEU A 133 -1.17 11.42 -17.92
CA LEU A 133 -0.83 12.83 -17.81
C LEU A 133 0.68 13.01 -17.99
N PRO A 134 1.13 14.22 -18.34
CA PRO A 134 2.55 14.54 -18.37
C PRO A 134 3.23 14.21 -17.03
N PHE A 135 4.41 13.63 -17.10
CA PHE A 135 5.19 13.25 -15.93
C PHE A 135 6.66 13.59 -16.12
N VAL A 136 7.41 13.60 -15.04
CA VAL A 136 8.86 13.80 -15.01
C VAL A 136 9.47 12.76 -14.08
N LEU A 137 10.58 12.13 -14.51
CA LEU A 137 11.28 11.09 -13.75
C LEU A 137 12.64 11.55 -13.24
N ASP A 138 13.15 12.66 -13.74
CA ASP A 138 14.43 13.23 -13.33
C ASP A 138 14.20 14.38 -12.35
N ALA A 139 14.93 14.37 -11.22
CA ALA A 139 14.76 15.37 -10.18
C ALA A 139 15.17 16.80 -10.62
N GLN A 140 16.17 16.93 -11.49
CA GLN A 140 16.61 18.24 -11.98
C GLN A 140 15.61 18.80 -12.98
N GLU A 141 15.02 17.94 -13.83
CA GLU A 141 13.94 18.32 -14.72
C GLU A 141 12.66 18.73 -13.94
N ALA A 142 12.36 18.04 -12.84
CA ALA A 142 11.22 18.35 -11.98
C ALA A 142 11.32 19.71 -11.28
N MET A 143 12.54 20.25 -11.12
CA MET A 143 12.78 21.56 -10.51
C MET A 143 12.66 22.73 -11.51
N LYS A 144 12.52 22.47 -12.79
CA LYS A 144 12.40 23.52 -13.82
C LYS A 144 11.03 24.18 -13.80
N ASP A 145 10.99 25.45 -14.19
CA ASP A 145 9.74 26.16 -14.37
C ASP A 145 8.85 25.46 -15.41
N GLY A 146 7.58 25.24 -15.05
CA GLY A 146 6.60 24.57 -15.92
C GLY A 146 6.67 23.04 -15.88
N ALA A 147 7.49 22.43 -15.01
CA ALA A 147 7.48 20.98 -14.79
C ALA A 147 6.08 20.50 -14.33
N PRO A 148 5.66 19.26 -14.73
CA PRO A 148 4.40 18.69 -14.28
C PRO A 148 4.32 18.63 -12.75
N GLN A 149 3.21 19.14 -12.20
CA GLN A 149 2.94 19.06 -10.75
C GLN A 149 2.13 17.81 -10.45
N LEU A 150 2.60 17.01 -9.49
CA LEU A 150 1.93 15.78 -9.04
C LEU A 150 0.95 16.03 -7.89
N HIS A 151 1.20 17.05 -7.07
CA HIS A 151 0.39 17.42 -5.91
C HIS A 151 -0.17 18.82 -6.10
N GLU A 152 -1.46 18.99 -5.81
CA GLU A 152 -2.08 20.30 -5.67
C GLU A 152 -1.60 20.92 -4.35
N ARG A 153 -1.31 22.21 -4.38
CA ARG A 153 -0.85 22.95 -3.19
C ARG A 153 -2.02 23.47 -2.39
#